data_fd437b874d51ca4a6176da547d68b09b
#
_entry.id   fd437b874d51ca4a6176da547d68b09b
#
_cell.length_a   1.000
_cell.length_b   1.000
_cell.length_c   1.000
_cell.angle_alpha   90.00
_cell.angle_beta   90.00
_cell.angle_gamma   90.00
#
_symmetry.space_group_name_H-M   'P 1'
#
loop_
_entity.id
_entity.type
_entity.pdbx_description
1 polymer ?
#
loop_
_entity_poly.entity_id
_entity_poly.type
_entity_poly.pdbx_seq_one_letter_code
_entity_poly.pdbx_strand_id
1 'polypeptide(L)'
;MFENFNLLLREYEPMIYHLLNKYGVKDPEKEYYQELAIALWQASKQYEGGVMKFSTFAYSKMKYRLIDLFRKENRLRELKKKLQQEQRQLVVYVEQRYDDDHVFFQQVRQVLTERELLWLEGEIFQGKTLVEIAKEHQVKPDAVRNWKRRATAKIKKLL
;
A
#
# COMPACT_ATOMS: atom_id res chain seq x y z
N MET A 1 11.58 -36.64 27.47
CA MET A 1 12.55 -37.36 26.67
C MET A 1 13.78 -36.50 26.33
N PHE A 2 13.63 -35.23 26.04
CA PHE A 2 14.75 -34.31 25.79
C PHE A 2 14.81 -33.23 26.87
N GLU A 3 15.64 -33.44 27.90
CA GLU A 3 15.73 -32.52 29.03
C GLU A 3 16.52 -31.24 28.70
N ASN A 4 17.40 -31.29 27.69
CA ASN A 4 18.20 -30.14 27.28
C ASN A 4 18.12 -29.89 25.80
N PHE A 5 17.38 -28.83 25.42
CA PHE A 5 17.21 -28.45 24.02
C PHE A 5 18.53 -28.06 23.35
N ASN A 6 19.49 -27.49 24.06
CA ASN A 6 20.77 -27.11 23.47
C ASN A 6 21.57 -28.31 22.98
N LEU A 7 21.49 -29.43 23.67
CA LEU A 7 22.12 -30.68 23.23
C LEU A 7 21.41 -31.24 22.00
N LEU A 8 20.08 -31.25 22.03
CA LEU A 8 19.26 -31.67 20.90
C LEU A 8 19.54 -30.80 19.64
N LEU A 9 19.61 -29.49 19.81
CA LEU A 9 19.90 -28.56 18.72
C LEU A 9 21.28 -28.85 18.10
N ARG A 10 22.30 -29.06 18.90
CA ARG A 10 23.66 -29.42 18.42
C ARG A 10 23.66 -30.73 17.63
N GLU A 11 22.91 -31.73 18.09
CA GLU A 11 22.81 -33.03 17.43
C GLU A 11 22.12 -32.92 16.07
N TYR A 12 21.08 -32.10 15.96
CA TYR A 12 20.24 -31.96 14.76
C TYR A 12 20.60 -30.73 13.89
N GLU A 13 21.54 -29.91 14.29
CA GLU A 13 22.00 -28.74 13.53
C GLU A 13 22.45 -29.08 12.09
N PRO A 14 23.19 -30.18 11.85
CA PRO A 14 23.52 -30.59 10.49
C PRO A 14 22.30 -30.86 9.61
N MET A 15 21.21 -31.34 10.20
CA MET A 15 19.95 -31.57 9.49
C MET A 15 19.26 -30.26 9.09
N ILE A 16 19.34 -29.23 9.94
CA ILE A 16 18.84 -27.87 9.62
C ILE A 16 19.59 -27.32 8.41
N TYR A 17 20.93 -27.33 8.44
CA TYR A 17 21.75 -26.85 7.32
C TYR A 17 21.56 -27.69 6.06
N HIS A 18 21.37 -29.01 6.20
CA HIS A 18 21.06 -29.86 5.05
C HIS A 18 19.76 -29.42 4.36
N LEU A 19 18.69 -29.14 5.13
CA LEU A 19 17.41 -28.65 4.60
C LEU A 19 17.59 -27.29 3.89
N LEU A 20 18.25 -26.34 4.53
CA LEU A 20 18.49 -25.01 3.94
C LEU A 20 19.26 -25.12 2.61
N ASN A 21 20.32 -25.91 2.57
CA ASN A 21 21.12 -26.12 1.36
C ASN A 21 20.32 -26.85 0.26
N LYS A 22 19.56 -27.88 0.62
CA LYS A 22 18.75 -28.66 -0.32
C LYS A 22 17.71 -27.79 -1.04
N TYR A 23 17.12 -26.80 -0.34
CA TYR A 23 16.13 -25.88 -0.91
C TYR A 23 16.75 -24.57 -1.39
N GLY A 24 18.09 -24.44 -1.43
CA GLY A 24 18.79 -23.28 -1.96
C GLY A 24 18.55 -21.98 -1.17
N VAL A 25 18.27 -22.09 0.15
CA VAL A 25 17.98 -20.95 1.00
C VAL A 25 19.27 -20.23 1.37
N LYS A 26 19.35 -18.95 1.03
CA LYS A 26 20.40 -18.04 1.54
C LYS A 26 19.84 -17.35 2.80
N ASP A 27 20.47 -17.63 3.94
CA ASP A 27 19.98 -17.20 5.25
C ASP A 27 21.07 -16.43 6.03
N PRO A 28 21.48 -15.22 5.56
CA PRO A 28 22.53 -14.44 6.21
C PRO A 28 22.13 -13.97 7.61
N GLU A 29 20.87 -13.68 7.84
CA GLU A 29 20.29 -13.21 9.11
C GLU A 29 19.91 -14.38 10.04
N LYS A 30 20.05 -15.63 9.59
CA LYS A 30 19.65 -16.86 10.31
C LYS A 30 18.17 -16.90 10.70
N GLU A 31 17.31 -16.24 9.96
CA GLU A 31 15.85 -16.25 10.19
C GLU A 31 15.24 -17.63 9.93
N TYR A 32 15.58 -18.24 8.80
CA TYR A 32 15.15 -19.60 8.49
C TYR A 32 15.74 -20.64 9.43
N TYR A 33 17.00 -20.48 9.81
CA TYR A 33 17.64 -21.33 10.82
C TYR A 33 16.88 -21.31 12.14
N GLN A 34 16.52 -20.13 12.63
CA GLN A 34 15.74 -19.97 13.88
C GLN A 34 14.38 -20.64 13.78
N GLU A 35 13.68 -20.46 12.67
CA GLU A 35 12.36 -21.07 12.44
C GLU A 35 12.44 -22.59 12.41
N LEU A 36 13.48 -23.18 11.82
CA LEU A 36 13.69 -24.62 11.83
C LEU A 36 14.13 -25.13 13.20
N ALA A 37 14.90 -24.37 13.97
CA ALA A 37 15.23 -24.69 15.35
C ALA A 37 13.99 -24.70 16.26
N ILE A 38 13.05 -23.75 16.07
CA ILE A 38 11.76 -23.73 16.75
C ILE A 38 10.91 -24.96 16.35
N ALA A 39 10.89 -25.32 15.08
CA ALA A 39 10.19 -26.51 14.60
C ALA A 39 10.76 -27.79 15.21
N LEU A 40 12.09 -27.89 15.35
CA LEU A 40 12.77 -29.00 16.04
C LEU A 40 12.36 -29.07 17.51
N TRP A 41 12.31 -27.93 18.21
CA TRP A 41 11.88 -27.87 19.58
C TRP A 41 10.41 -28.31 19.73
N GLN A 42 9.53 -27.85 18.88
CA GLN A 42 8.13 -28.27 18.86
C GLN A 42 8.02 -29.78 18.60
N ALA A 43 8.81 -30.31 17.66
CA ALA A 43 8.86 -31.75 17.39
C ALA A 43 9.29 -32.54 18.63
N SER A 44 10.26 -32.07 19.39
CA SER A 44 10.71 -32.73 20.63
C SER A 44 9.62 -32.77 21.72
N LYS A 45 8.72 -31.80 21.73
CA LYS A 45 7.58 -31.74 22.67
C LYS A 45 6.40 -32.62 22.23
N GLN A 46 6.22 -32.78 20.91
CA GLN A 46 5.09 -33.50 20.34
C GLN A 46 5.38 -34.96 20.05
N TYR A 47 6.64 -35.37 20.08
CA TYR A 47 6.99 -36.74 19.78
C TYR A 47 6.67 -37.69 20.94
N GLU A 48 5.76 -38.62 20.72
CA GLU A 48 5.32 -39.60 21.70
C GLU A 48 6.00 -40.97 21.56
N GLY A 49 6.84 -41.16 20.55
CA GLY A 49 7.46 -42.45 20.24
C GLY A 49 6.57 -43.38 19.43
N GLY A 50 7.07 -44.51 19.01
CA GLY A 50 6.31 -45.59 18.42
C GLY A 50 6.60 -45.84 16.94
N VAL A 51 5.77 -45.34 16.03
CA VAL A 51 5.74 -45.78 14.62
C VAL A 51 6.97 -45.35 13.81
N MET A 52 7.59 -44.23 14.12
CA MET A 52 8.76 -43.71 13.39
C MET A 52 9.85 -43.19 14.35
N LYS A 53 11.09 -43.13 13.84
CA LYS A 53 12.20 -42.54 14.60
C LYS A 53 12.02 -41.07 14.78
N PHE A 54 12.51 -40.50 15.90
CA PHE A 54 12.46 -39.07 16.15
C PHE A 54 13.12 -38.24 15.02
N SER A 55 14.25 -38.69 14.49
CA SER A 55 14.94 -38.01 13.39
C SER A 55 14.05 -37.83 12.15
N THR A 56 13.28 -38.85 11.79
CA THR A 56 12.33 -38.78 10.66
C THR A 56 11.18 -37.82 10.96
N PHE A 57 10.66 -37.86 12.18
CA PHE A 57 9.60 -36.96 12.62
C PHE A 57 10.06 -35.49 12.64
N ALA A 58 11.23 -35.23 13.23
CA ALA A 58 11.84 -33.91 13.27
C ALA A 58 12.14 -33.37 11.87
N TYR A 59 12.70 -34.18 10.98
CA TYR A 59 12.93 -33.82 9.58
C TYR A 59 11.64 -33.38 8.88
N SER A 60 10.59 -34.15 9.02
CA SER A 60 9.30 -33.85 8.41
C SER A 60 8.70 -32.54 8.96
N LYS A 61 8.77 -32.30 10.26
CA LYS A 61 8.29 -31.06 10.90
C LYS A 61 9.07 -29.83 10.40
N MET A 62 10.39 -29.92 10.37
CA MET A 62 11.24 -28.84 9.85
C MET A 62 11.00 -28.57 8.36
N LYS A 63 10.87 -29.64 7.54
CA LYS A 63 10.57 -29.52 6.12
C LYS A 63 9.21 -28.84 5.88
N TYR A 64 8.15 -29.22 6.57
CA TYR A 64 6.85 -28.59 6.45
C TYR A 64 6.90 -27.11 6.89
N ARG A 65 7.62 -26.80 7.96
CA ARG A 65 7.83 -25.41 8.39
C ARG A 65 8.50 -24.58 7.31
N LEU A 66 9.54 -25.09 6.69
CA LEU A 66 10.24 -24.43 5.59
C LEU A 66 9.32 -24.15 4.38
N ILE A 67 8.50 -25.13 4.01
CA ILE A 67 7.53 -24.96 2.93
C ILE A 67 6.48 -23.88 3.27
N ASP A 68 6.00 -23.85 4.51
CA ASP A 68 5.05 -22.82 4.97
C ASP A 68 5.64 -21.41 4.96
N LEU A 69 6.92 -21.27 5.31
CA LEU A 69 7.64 -19.99 5.20
C LEU A 69 7.72 -19.51 3.74
N PHE A 70 8.03 -20.41 2.80
CA PHE A 70 8.04 -20.06 1.37
C PHE A 70 6.65 -19.64 0.86
N ARG A 71 5.60 -20.34 1.28
CA ARG A 71 4.22 -19.97 0.90
C ARG A 71 3.84 -18.60 1.43
N LYS A 72 4.23 -18.28 2.67
CA LYS A 72 4.01 -16.97 3.28
C LYS A 72 4.75 -15.86 2.53
N GLU A 73 6.02 -16.08 2.22
CA GLU A 73 6.85 -15.11 1.49
C GLU A 73 6.30 -14.85 0.09
N ASN A 74 5.91 -15.90 -0.65
CA ASN A 74 5.32 -15.74 -1.97
C ASN A 74 4.02 -14.95 -1.93
N ARG A 75 3.13 -15.21 -0.97
CA ARG A 75 1.89 -14.44 -0.78
C ARG A 75 2.18 -12.95 -0.52
N LEU A 76 3.16 -12.63 0.33
CA LEU A 76 3.56 -11.26 0.60
C LEU A 76 4.15 -10.57 -0.64
N ARG A 77 4.93 -11.29 -1.44
CA ARG A 77 5.50 -10.79 -2.70
C ARG A 77 4.41 -10.47 -3.73
N GLU A 78 3.42 -11.34 -3.87
CA GLU A 78 2.26 -11.12 -4.75
C GLU A 78 1.42 -9.93 -4.29
N LEU A 79 1.17 -9.80 -2.98
CA LEU A 79 0.44 -8.68 -2.41
C LEU A 79 1.17 -7.36 -2.68
N LYS A 80 2.49 -7.30 -2.49
CA LYS A 80 3.30 -6.12 -2.82
C LYS A 80 3.20 -5.74 -4.29
N LYS A 81 3.23 -6.72 -5.20
CA LYS A 81 3.06 -6.47 -6.65
C LYS A 81 1.70 -5.86 -6.97
N LYS A 82 0.62 -6.39 -6.38
CA LYS A 82 -0.74 -5.86 -6.57
C LYS A 82 -0.85 -4.42 -6.08
N LEU A 83 -0.37 -4.13 -4.87
CA LEU A 83 -0.38 -2.78 -4.30
C LEU A 83 0.41 -1.78 -5.16
N GLN A 84 1.57 -2.18 -5.69
CA GLN A 84 2.34 -1.32 -6.60
C GLN A 84 1.60 -1.04 -7.91
N GLN A 85 0.88 -2.02 -8.47
CA GLN A 85 0.07 -1.84 -9.66
C GLN A 85 -1.12 -0.90 -9.41
N GLU A 86 -1.81 -1.07 -8.28
CA GLU A 86 -2.91 -0.19 -7.88
C GLU A 86 -2.45 1.26 -7.67
N GLN A 87 -1.29 1.46 -7.02
CA GLN A 87 -0.69 2.79 -6.86
C GLN A 87 -0.35 3.44 -8.20
N ARG A 88 0.23 2.69 -9.16
CA ARG A 88 0.53 3.20 -10.50
C ARG A 88 -0.74 3.61 -11.24
N GLN A 89 -1.79 2.80 -11.18
CA GLN A 89 -3.08 3.12 -11.80
C GLN A 89 -3.72 4.37 -11.19
N LEU A 90 -3.63 4.54 -9.86
CA LEU A 90 -4.14 5.72 -9.17
C LEU A 90 -3.38 6.99 -9.59
N VAL A 91 -2.05 6.92 -9.69
CA VAL A 91 -1.23 8.07 -10.14
C VAL A 91 -1.60 8.48 -11.56
N VAL A 92 -1.70 7.53 -12.50
CA VAL A 92 -2.12 7.81 -13.88
C VAL A 92 -3.52 8.43 -13.93
N TYR A 93 -4.47 7.92 -13.14
CA TYR A 93 -5.83 8.46 -13.07
C TYR A 93 -5.87 9.89 -12.52
N VAL A 94 -5.07 10.20 -11.48
CA VAL A 94 -4.97 11.55 -10.91
C VAL A 94 -4.33 12.52 -11.89
N GLU A 95 -3.27 12.11 -12.60
CA GLU A 95 -2.62 12.92 -13.64
C GLU A 95 -3.58 13.24 -14.79
N GLN A 96 -4.33 12.26 -15.30
CA GLN A 96 -5.34 12.47 -16.33
C GLN A 96 -6.44 13.43 -15.91
N ARG A 97 -6.96 13.30 -14.68
CA ARG A 97 -7.96 14.25 -14.16
C ARG A 97 -7.42 15.67 -14.03
N TYR A 98 -6.16 15.80 -13.62
CA TYR A 98 -5.52 17.12 -13.52
C TYR A 98 -5.39 17.80 -14.89
N ASP A 99 -5.02 17.06 -15.92
CA ASP A 99 -4.93 17.57 -17.28
C ASP A 99 -6.31 17.97 -17.83
N ASP A 100 -7.34 17.16 -17.62
CA ASP A 100 -8.72 17.46 -18.01
C ASP A 100 -9.24 18.70 -17.28
N ASP A 101 -8.99 18.85 -16.00
CA ASP A 101 -9.34 20.02 -15.22
C ASP A 101 -8.62 21.29 -15.72
N HIS A 102 -7.35 21.17 -16.10
CA HIS A 102 -6.58 22.29 -16.64
C HIS A 102 -7.15 22.79 -17.99
N VAL A 103 -7.47 21.87 -18.90
CA VAL A 103 -8.11 22.20 -20.18
C VAL A 103 -9.46 22.85 -19.96
N PHE A 104 -10.28 22.32 -19.06
CA PHE A 104 -11.56 22.90 -18.70
C PHE A 104 -11.42 24.32 -18.16
N PHE A 105 -10.49 24.56 -17.23
CA PHE A 105 -10.25 25.91 -16.70
C PHE A 105 -9.73 26.89 -17.76
N GLN A 106 -8.94 26.44 -18.74
CA GLN A 106 -8.55 27.30 -19.86
C GLN A 106 -9.77 27.71 -20.70
N GLN A 107 -10.69 26.79 -20.99
CA GLN A 107 -11.94 27.09 -21.71
C GLN A 107 -12.82 28.07 -20.92
N VAL A 108 -12.95 27.90 -19.62
CA VAL A 108 -13.68 28.79 -18.73
C VAL A 108 -13.09 30.20 -18.77
N ARG A 109 -11.77 30.35 -18.72
CA ARG A 109 -11.08 31.66 -18.81
C ARG A 109 -11.33 32.38 -20.15
N GLN A 110 -11.46 31.64 -21.26
CA GLN A 110 -11.72 32.24 -22.56
C GLN A 110 -13.16 32.77 -22.71
N VAL A 111 -14.11 32.20 -21.97
CA VAL A 111 -15.53 32.52 -22.08
C VAL A 111 -15.97 33.58 -21.05
N LEU A 112 -15.31 33.66 -19.91
CA LEU A 112 -15.63 34.61 -18.84
C LEU A 112 -14.99 35.98 -19.06
N THR A 113 -15.72 37.03 -18.70
CA THR A 113 -15.18 38.38 -18.63
C THR A 113 -14.28 38.57 -17.41
N GLU A 114 -13.43 39.62 -17.41
CA GLU A 114 -12.55 39.91 -16.25
C GLU A 114 -13.29 39.98 -14.92
N ARG A 115 -14.47 40.61 -14.90
CA ARG A 115 -15.31 40.70 -13.68
C ARG A 115 -15.87 39.35 -13.23
N GLU A 116 -16.24 38.51 -14.17
CA GLU A 116 -16.70 37.13 -13.91
C GLU A 116 -15.55 36.25 -13.40
N LEU A 117 -14.32 36.47 -13.90
CA LEU A 117 -13.11 35.83 -13.39
C LEU A 117 -12.77 36.24 -11.96
N LEU A 118 -12.92 37.52 -11.61
CA LEU A 118 -12.72 38.01 -10.23
C LEU A 118 -13.67 37.29 -9.24
N TRP A 119 -14.92 37.09 -9.64
CA TRP A 119 -15.84 36.28 -8.83
C TRP A 119 -15.36 34.82 -8.73
N LEU A 120 -14.99 34.18 -9.84
CA LEU A 120 -14.56 32.79 -9.86
C LEU A 120 -13.32 32.58 -8.96
N GLU A 121 -12.32 33.45 -9.08
CA GLU A 121 -11.12 33.39 -8.26
C GLU A 121 -11.41 33.61 -6.77
N GLY A 122 -12.23 34.58 -6.45
CA GLY A 122 -12.59 34.92 -5.06
C GLY A 122 -13.40 33.81 -4.38
N GLU A 123 -14.51 33.36 -4.98
CA GLU A 123 -15.43 32.39 -4.35
C GLU A 123 -14.89 30.96 -4.46
N ILE A 124 -14.41 30.52 -5.62
CA ILE A 124 -14.07 29.12 -5.86
C ILE A 124 -12.65 28.77 -5.40
N PHE A 125 -11.66 29.61 -5.71
CA PHE A 125 -10.27 29.30 -5.35
C PHE A 125 -9.84 29.83 -3.98
N GLN A 126 -10.39 30.97 -3.54
CA GLN A 126 -10.02 31.59 -2.27
C GLN A 126 -11.07 31.42 -1.17
N GLY A 127 -12.22 30.83 -1.48
CA GLY A 127 -13.30 30.58 -0.50
C GLY A 127 -13.94 31.84 0.11
N LYS A 128 -13.82 33.00 -0.59
CA LYS A 128 -14.39 34.28 -0.13
C LYS A 128 -15.89 34.34 -0.34
N THR A 129 -16.56 35.04 0.55
CA THR A 129 -17.98 35.36 0.39
C THR A 129 -18.20 36.47 -0.64
N LEU A 130 -19.43 36.54 -1.20
CA LEU A 130 -19.78 37.61 -2.15
C LEU A 130 -19.56 39.03 -1.59
N VAL A 131 -19.76 39.18 -0.29
CA VAL A 131 -19.57 40.47 0.42
C VAL A 131 -18.06 40.80 0.52
N GLU A 132 -17.25 39.87 0.80
CA GLU A 132 -15.77 40.05 0.87
C GLU A 132 -15.20 40.43 -0.51
N ILE A 133 -15.63 39.74 -1.57
CA ILE A 133 -15.25 40.03 -2.95
C ILE A 133 -15.72 41.46 -3.33
N ALA A 134 -16.97 41.81 -2.97
CA ALA A 134 -17.49 43.13 -3.25
C ALA A 134 -16.68 44.25 -2.54
N LYS A 135 -16.29 44.00 -1.29
CA LYS A 135 -15.47 44.94 -0.49
C LYS A 135 -14.09 45.11 -1.07
N GLU A 136 -13.45 44.00 -1.49
CA GLU A 136 -12.10 44.00 -2.07
C GLU A 136 -12.04 44.78 -3.39
N HIS A 137 -13.06 44.64 -4.23
CA HIS A 137 -13.14 45.28 -5.54
C HIS A 137 -13.93 46.61 -5.52
N GLN A 138 -14.32 47.11 -4.35
CA GLN A 138 -15.04 48.38 -4.16
C GLN A 138 -16.37 48.46 -4.96
N VAL A 139 -17.09 47.37 -5.04
CA VAL A 139 -18.36 47.28 -5.71
C VAL A 139 -19.47 46.87 -4.73
N LYS A 140 -20.74 47.02 -5.15
CA LYS A 140 -21.88 46.56 -4.34
C LYS A 140 -21.98 45.02 -4.42
N PRO A 141 -22.43 44.33 -3.34
CA PRO A 141 -22.61 42.87 -3.35
C PRO A 141 -23.49 42.35 -4.47
N ASP A 142 -24.48 43.14 -4.89
CA ASP A 142 -25.38 42.79 -6.00
C ASP A 142 -24.65 42.75 -7.35
N ALA A 143 -23.60 43.54 -7.53
CA ALA A 143 -22.76 43.47 -8.71
C ALA A 143 -22.05 42.11 -8.79
N VAL A 144 -21.46 41.63 -7.69
CA VAL A 144 -20.80 40.34 -7.60
C VAL A 144 -21.82 39.20 -7.80
N ARG A 145 -23.02 39.32 -7.26
CA ARG A 145 -24.11 38.37 -7.48
C ARG A 145 -24.46 38.24 -8.97
N ASN A 146 -24.51 39.38 -9.68
CA ASN A 146 -24.72 39.39 -11.13
C ASN A 146 -23.56 38.75 -11.90
N TRP A 147 -22.30 38.97 -11.49
CA TRP A 147 -21.13 38.31 -12.07
C TRP A 147 -21.24 36.79 -11.91
N LYS A 148 -21.56 36.32 -10.71
CA LYS A 148 -21.81 34.90 -10.42
C LYS A 148 -22.87 34.31 -11.34
N ARG A 149 -24.04 34.99 -11.45
CA ARG A 149 -25.15 34.49 -12.28
C ARG A 149 -24.75 34.34 -13.74
N ARG A 150 -24.08 35.36 -14.30
CA ARG A 150 -23.60 35.33 -15.70
C ARG A 150 -22.53 34.29 -15.93
N ALA A 151 -21.54 34.23 -15.05
CA ALA A 151 -20.47 33.24 -15.12
C ALA A 151 -21.00 31.81 -15.05
N THR A 152 -21.88 31.52 -14.09
CA THR A 152 -22.51 30.21 -13.95
C THR A 152 -23.30 29.81 -15.19
N ALA A 153 -24.03 30.73 -15.83
CA ALA A 153 -24.77 30.47 -17.05
C ALA A 153 -23.83 30.14 -18.23
N LYS A 154 -22.68 30.79 -18.31
CA LYS A 154 -21.65 30.52 -19.35
C LYS A 154 -20.94 29.19 -19.12
N ILE A 155 -20.57 28.89 -17.86
CA ILE A 155 -19.88 27.64 -17.48
C ILE A 155 -20.81 26.44 -17.76
N LYS A 156 -22.12 26.54 -17.47
CA LYS A 156 -23.09 25.47 -17.77
C LYS A 156 -23.20 25.13 -19.26
N LYS A 157 -22.87 26.05 -20.14
CA LYS A 157 -22.87 25.80 -21.59
C LYS A 157 -21.61 25.06 -22.07
N LEU A 158 -20.55 25.04 -21.23
CA LEU A 158 -19.32 24.29 -21.52
C LEU A 158 -19.36 22.83 -21.04
N LEU A 159 -20.27 22.54 -20.10
CA LEU A 159 -20.51 21.19 -19.58
C LEU A 159 -21.50 20.42 -20.46
#